data_98e7dc842ce250c666e0ae95696c66dc
#
_entry.id   98e7dc842ce250c666e0ae95696c66dc
#
_cell.length_a   1.000
_cell.length_b   1.000
_cell.length_c   1.000
_cell.angle_alpha   90.00
_cell.angle_beta   90.00
_cell.angle_gamma   90.00
#
_symmetry.space_group_name_H-M   'P 1'
#
loop_
_entity.id
_entity.type
_entity.pdbx_description
1 polymer ?
#
loop_
_entity_poly.entity_id
_entity_poly.type
_entity_poly.pdbx_seq_one_letter_code
_entity_poly.pdbx_strand_id
1 'polypeptide(L)'
;MIGIIGAMEEEVTILKRKLNDMNEINIAHVKFYVGKLNHKEVVLTQSGIGKVNASISTTLLIEKFNPEVVINTGSAGALDQTLSIGDILVSNHVLYHDANATAFGYEYGQIPQMPKTYTTDPTLLKKTMHV
;
A
#
# COMPACT_ATOMS: atom_id res chain seq x y z
N MET A 1 -8.99 -12.93 -3.15
CA MET A 1 -9.01 -11.98 -2.00
C MET A 1 -8.12 -10.79 -2.31
N ILE A 2 -8.52 -9.59 -1.93
CA ILE A 2 -7.77 -8.35 -2.14
C ILE A 2 -7.21 -7.87 -0.79
N GLY A 3 -5.91 -7.64 -0.72
CA GLY A 3 -5.26 -7.00 0.41
C GLY A 3 -5.27 -5.47 0.25
N ILE A 4 -5.66 -4.75 1.29
CA ILE A 4 -5.61 -3.28 1.31
C ILE A 4 -4.83 -2.86 2.55
N ILE A 5 -3.86 -1.97 2.36
CA ILE A 5 -3.01 -1.46 3.43
C ILE A 5 -3.01 0.07 3.43
N GLY A 6 -3.28 0.66 4.57
CA GLY A 6 -3.10 2.08 4.85
C GLY A 6 -2.24 2.29 6.09
N ALA A 7 -1.54 3.41 6.18
CA ALA A 7 -0.65 3.68 7.31
C ALA A 7 -1.39 4.21 8.53
N MET A 8 -2.38 5.04 8.34
CA MET A 8 -3.09 5.77 9.40
C MET A 8 -4.55 5.35 9.52
N GLU A 9 -5.13 5.60 10.67
CA GLU A 9 -6.54 5.26 10.93
C GLU A 9 -7.48 5.98 9.97
N GLU A 10 -7.22 7.24 9.68
CA GLU A 10 -8.01 8.07 8.77
C GLU A 10 -8.07 7.47 7.36
N GLU A 11 -6.98 6.86 6.91
CA GLU A 11 -6.86 6.25 5.58
C GLU A 11 -7.67 4.95 5.45
N VAL A 12 -7.90 4.24 6.55
CA VAL A 12 -8.59 2.95 6.54
C VAL A 12 -10.02 3.00 7.07
N THR A 13 -10.38 4.01 7.87
CA THR A 13 -11.67 4.07 8.57
C THR A 13 -12.87 4.01 7.63
N ILE A 14 -12.83 4.71 6.51
CA ILE A 14 -13.95 4.72 5.54
C ILE A 14 -14.14 3.33 4.95
N LEU A 15 -13.06 2.66 4.57
CA LEU A 15 -13.10 1.30 4.02
C LEU A 15 -13.58 0.30 5.08
N LYS A 16 -13.06 0.41 6.31
CA LYS A 16 -13.47 -0.42 7.43
C LYS A 16 -14.98 -0.35 7.68
N ARG A 17 -15.58 0.85 7.66
CA ARG A 17 -17.02 1.05 7.84
C ARG A 17 -17.87 0.46 6.71
N LYS A 18 -17.28 0.27 5.52
CA LYS A 18 -17.96 -0.31 4.35
C LYS A 18 -17.81 -1.83 4.24
N LEU A 19 -17.00 -2.44 5.10
CA LEU A 19 -16.86 -3.90 5.11
C LEU A 19 -18.12 -4.55 5.68
N ASN A 20 -18.70 -5.46 4.92
CA ASN A 20 -19.74 -6.37 5.36
C ASN A 20 -19.13 -7.65 5.93
N ASP A 21 -19.81 -8.32 6.84
CA ASP A 21 -19.39 -9.58 7.48
C ASP A 21 -17.99 -9.48 8.08
N MET A 22 -17.65 -8.32 8.67
CA MET A 22 -16.31 -8.02 9.14
C MET A 22 -15.92 -8.83 10.38
N ASN A 23 -14.73 -9.44 10.33
CA ASN A 23 -14.06 -10.08 11.45
C ASN A 23 -12.70 -9.43 11.69
N GLU A 24 -12.38 -9.12 12.95
CA GLU A 24 -11.08 -8.57 13.35
C GLU A 24 -10.14 -9.70 13.80
N ILE A 25 -8.95 -9.73 13.23
CA ILE A 25 -7.88 -10.68 13.55
C ILE A 25 -6.64 -9.89 13.96
N ASN A 26 -6.07 -10.22 15.11
CA ASN A 26 -4.84 -9.61 15.60
C ASN A 26 -3.68 -10.59 15.44
N ILE A 27 -2.62 -10.16 14.74
CA ILE A 27 -1.39 -10.94 14.56
C ILE A 27 -0.21 -10.06 14.97
N ALA A 28 0.49 -10.45 16.01
CA ALA A 28 1.47 -9.58 16.68
C ALA A 28 0.80 -8.25 17.09
N HIS A 29 1.33 -7.12 16.67
CA HIS A 29 0.76 -5.79 16.92
C HIS A 29 -0.13 -5.26 15.78
N VAL A 30 -0.35 -6.05 14.71
CA VAL A 30 -1.08 -5.65 13.52
C VAL A 30 -2.52 -6.14 13.56
N LYS A 31 -3.46 -5.24 13.26
CA LYS A 31 -4.88 -5.56 13.14
C LYS A 31 -5.26 -5.76 11.68
N PHE A 32 -5.97 -6.85 11.44
CA PHE A 32 -6.52 -7.19 10.13
C PHE A 32 -8.05 -7.25 10.22
N TYR A 33 -8.71 -6.61 9.29
CA TYR A 33 -10.17 -6.59 9.16
C TYR A 33 -10.54 -7.37 7.91
N VAL A 34 -11.03 -8.59 8.09
CA VAL A 34 -11.43 -9.48 7.00
C VAL A 34 -12.93 -9.35 6.78
N GLY A 35 -13.35 -9.13 5.57
CA GLY A 35 -14.76 -8.95 5.24
C GLY A 35 -15.01 -8.85 3.74
N LYS A 36 -16.17 -8.33 3.36
CA LYS A 36 -16.54 -8.12 1.96
C LYS A 36 -16.75 -6.65 1.65
N LEU A 37 -16.14 -6.19 0.56
CA LEU A 37 -16.36 -4.87 -0.01
C LEU A 37 -16.92 -5.04 -1.43
N ASN A 38 -18.15 -4.56 -1.68
CA ASN A 38 -18.83 -4.74 -2.97
C ASN A 38 -18.76 -6.21 -3.48
N HIS A 39 -19.12 -7.15 -2.61
CA HIS A 39 -19.12 -8.61 -2.84
C HIS A 39 -17.75 -9.27 -3.07
N LYS A 40 -16.66 -8.51 -2.97
CA LYS A 40 -15.29 -9.05 -3.06
C LYS A 40 -14.73 -9.28 -1.66
N GLU A 41 -14.06 -10.41 -1.49
CA GLU A 41 -13.33 -10.69 -0.25
C GLU A 41 -12.13 -9.76 -0.13
N VAL A 42 -12.05 -9.09 1.00
CA VAL A 42 -11.02 -8.08 1.30
C VAL A 42 -10.42 -8.36 2.67
N VAL A 43 -9.13 -8.18 2.78
CA VAL A 43 -8.44 -8.02 4.06
C VAL A 43 -7.83 -6.62 4.09
N LEU A 44 -8.30 -5.82 5.03
CA LEU A 44 -7.86 -4.45 5.26
C LEU A 44 -6.93 -4.43 6.47
N THR A 45 -5.81 -3.73 6.39
CA THR A 45 -4.92 -3.55 7.55
C THR A 45 -4.45 -2.10 7.68
N GLN A 46 -4.30 -1.67 8.92
CA GLN A 46 -3.61 -0.45 9.30
C GLN A 46 -2.18 -0.82 9.71
N SER A 47 -1.20 -0.42 8.91
CA SER A 47 0.19 -0.78 9.15
C SER A 47 0.85 0.01 10.28
N GLY A 48 0.40 1.23 10.54
CA GLY A 48 1.18 2.25 11.22
C GLY A 48 2.15 2.97 10.28
N ILE A 49 2.66 4.10 10.74
CA ILE A 49 3.55 4.97 9.96
C ILE A 49 4.97 4.38 9.92
N GLY A 50 5.63 4.52 8.78
CA GLY A 50 7.04 4.18 8.59
C GLY A 50 7.28 2.84 7.89
N LYS A 51 8.42 2.73 7.20
CA LYS A 51 8.77 1.60 6.34
C LYS A 51 8.86 0.27 7.09
N VAL A 52 9.32 0.28 8.33
CA VAL A 52 9.41 -0.93 9.16
C VAL A 52 8.01 -1.47 9.46
N ASN A 53 7.09 -0.62 9.90
CA ASN A 53 5.70 -1.00 10.15
C ASN A 53 5.01 -1.49 8.86
N ALA A 54 5.20 -0.77 7.76
CA ALA A 54 4.66 -1.18 6.46
C ALA A 54 5.18 -2.54 6.01
N SER A 55 6.49 -2.79 6.18
CA SER A 55 7.13 -4.07 5.82
C SER A 55 6.57 -5.23 6.65
N ILE A 56 6.53 -5.09 7.97
CA ILE A 56 6.00 -6.12 8.88
C ILE A 56 4.54 -6.43 8.53
N SER A 57 3.71 -5.39 8.41
CA SER A 57 2.28 -5.55 8.14
C SER A 57 2.02 -6.19 6.77
N THR A 58 2.77 -5.78 5.74
CA THR A 58 2.64 -6.36 4.40
C THR A 58 3.09 -7.83 4.37
N THR A 59 4.18 -8.16 5.06
CA THR A 59 4.64 -9.56 5.17
C THR A 59 3.59 -10.42 5.84
N LEU A 60 3.04 -9.99 6.98
CA LEU A 60 1.98 -10.70 7.68
C LEU A 60 0.70 -10.83 6.83
N LEU A 61 0.34 -9.77 6.10
CA LEU A 61 -0.79 -9.76 5.16
C LEU A 61 -0.63 -10.84 4.10
N ILE A 62 0.53 -10.90 3.45
CA ILE A 62 0.81 -11.87 2.39
C ILE A 62 0.84 -13.30 2.94
N GLU A 63 1.59 -13.53 4.01
CA GLU A 63 1.79 -14.86 4.59
C GLU A 63 0.52 -15.48 5.17
N LYS A 64 -0.35 -14.66 5.76
CA LYS A 64 -1.55 -15.17 6.46
C LYS A 64 -2.78 -15.25 5.59
N PHE A 65 -2.91 -14.38 4.60
CA PHE A 65 -4.14 -14.27 3.81
C PHE A 65 -3.96 -14.57 2.32
N ASN A 66 -2.70 -14.65 1.86
CA ASN A 66 -2.34 -14.95 0.46
C ASN A 66 -3.20 -14.18 -0.56
N PRO A 67 -3.27 -12.83 -0.49
CA PRO A 67 -4.08 -12.04 -1.39
C PRO A 67 -3.55 -12.11 -2.82
N GLU A 68 -4.45 -12.07 -3.81
CA GLU A 68 -4.10 -12.02 -5.23
C GLU A 68 -3.44 -10.70 -5.62
N VAL A 69 -3.77 -9.64 -4.89
CA VAL A 69 -3.26 -8.29 -5.09
C VAL A 69 -3.22 -7.54 -3.76
N VAL A 70 -2.22 -6.67 -3.60
CA VAL A 70 -2.13 -5.73 -2.49
C VAL A 70 -2.23 -4.31 -3.03
N ILE A 71 -3.14 -3.54 -2.44
CA ILE A 71 -3.35 -2.13 -2.75
C ILE A 71 -2.90 -1.31 -1.54
N ASN A 72 -1.90 -0.46 -1.75
CA ASN A 72 -1.55 0.56 -0.76
C ASN A 72 -2.39 1.82 -1.03
N THR A 73 -3.07 2.32 -0.02
CA THR A 73 -3.88 3.54 -0.09
C THR A 73 -3.51 4.49 1.03
N GLY A 74 -3.53 5.78 0.75
CA GLY A 74 -3.21 6.80 1.75
C GLY A 74 -3.01 8.17 1.14
N SER A 75 -2.61 9.11 1.98
CA SER A 75 -2.25 10.46 1.58
C SER A 75 -0.81 10.52 1.07
N ALA A 76 -0.55 11.41 0.13
CA ALA A 76 0.78 11.67 -0.40
C ALA A 76 1.05 13.18 -0.53
N GLY A 77 2.30 13.58 -0.31
CA GLY A 77 2.74 14.94 -0.58
C GLY A 77 2.97 15.14 -2.07
N ALA A 78 2.34 16.17 -2.66
CA ALA A 78 2.56 16.54 -4.04
C ALA A 78 3.85 17.36 -4.19
N LEU A 79 4.69 16.98 -5.15
CA LEU A 79 5.87 17.76 -5.55
C LEU A 79 5.59 18.58 -6.81
N ASP A 80 4.66 18.14 -7.66
CA ASP A 80 4.25 18.85 -8.85
C ASP A 80 3.28 19.98 -8.47
N GLN A 81 3.60 21.21 -8.92
CA GLN A 81 2.80 22.41 -8.62
C GLN A 81 1.44 22.45 -9.33
N THR A 82 1.21 21.60 -10.32
CA THR A 82 -0.08 21.47 -11.02
C THR A 82 -1.11 20.70 -10.22
N LEU A 83 -0.68 19.97 -9.18
CA LEU A 83 -1.56 19.16 -8.33
C LEU A 83 -2.20 19.99 -7.23
N SER A 84 -3.45 19.69 -6.95
CA SER A 84 -4.26 20.31 -5.91
C SER A 84 -4.65 19.29 -4.82
N ILE A 85 -4.98 19.80 -3.64
CA ILE A 85 -5.51 18.95 -2.56
C ILE A 85 -6.83 18.31 -3.02
N GLY A 86 -6.90 17.00 -2.91
CA GLY A 86 -8.05 16.21 -3.35
C GLY A 86 -7.83 15.49 -4.68
N ASP A 87 -6.73 15.77 -5.38
CA ASP A 87 -6.37 15.01 -6.58
C ASP A 87 -6.02 13.56 -6.22
N ILE A 88 -6.42 12.64 -7.09
CA ILE A 88 -6.14 11.21 -6.92
C ILE A 88 -4.99 10.82 -7.84
N LEU A 89 -3.97 10.21 -7.25
CA LEU A 89 -2.81 9.71 -7.97
C LEU A 89 -2.71 8.20 -7.87
N VAL A 90 -2.33 7.57 -8.97
CA VAL A 90 -1.93 6.15 -8.97
C VAL A 90 -0.50 6.08 -9.47
N SER A 91 0.40 5.62 -8.62
CA SER A 91 1.82 5.53 -8.98
C SER A 91 2.05 4.43 -10.01
N ASN A 92 2.85 4.69 -11.03
CA ASN A 92 3.32 3.68 -11.97
C ASN A 92 4.58 2.96 -11.46
N HIS A 93 5.36 3.61 -10.58
CA HIS A 93 6.50 3.00 -9.88
C HIS A 93 6.79 3.75 -8.58
N VAL A 94 7.49 3.09 -7.68
CA VAL A 94 7.96 3.67 -6.42
C VAL A 94 9.45 3.38 -6.22
N LEU A 95 10.11 4.23 -5.43
CA LEU A 95 11.52 4.06 -5.03
C LEU A 95 11.72 4.62 -3.62
N TYR A 96 12.86 4.33 -3.02
CA TYR A 96 13.19 4.91 -1.73
C TYR A 96 13.65 6.38 -1.90
N HIS A 97 13.04 7.28 -1.16
CA HIS A 97 13.39 8.71 -1.21
C HIS A 97 14.66 9.05 -0.42
N ASP A 98 15.08 8.19 0.48
CA ASP A 98 16.15 8.41 1.46
C ASP A 98 17.33 7.42 1.33
N ALA A 99 17.36 6.60 0.30
CA ALA A 99 18.47 5.72 0.02
C ALA A 99 19.51 6.41 -0.87
N ASN A 100 20.75 6.46 -0.42
CA ASN A 100 21.85 7.00 -1.21
C ASN A 100 23.05 6.06 -1.14
N ALA A 101 23.24 5.27 -2.19
CA ALA A 101 24.39 4.40 -2.38
C ALA A 101 25.19 4.78 -3.65
N THR A 102 25.11 6.05 -4.07
CA THR A 102 25.78 6.55 -5.30
C THR A 102 27.29 6.42 -5.25
N ALA A 103 27.90 6.50 -4.08
CA ALA A 103 29.33 6.25 -3.90
C ALA A 103 29.77 4.83 -4.30
N PHE A 104 28.84 3.88 -4.38
CA PHE A 104 29.06 2.49 -4.76
C PHE A 104 28.52 2.19 -6.17
N GLY A 105 28.21 3.22 -6.96
CA GLY A 105 27.75 3.07 -8.35
C GLY A 105 26.25 2.76 -8.51
N TYR A 106 25.45 2.85 -7.45
CA TYR A 106 23.99 2.72 -7.51
C TYR A 106 23.32 4.06 -7.80
N GLU A 107 22.09 4.01 -8.28
CA GLU A 107 21.31 5.23 -8.46
C GLU A 107 20.74 5.77 -7.13
N TYR A 108 20.42 7.05 -7.08
CA TYR A 108 19.73 7.62 -5.91
C TYR A 108 18.35 6.95 -5.76
N GLY A 109 17.98 6.57 -4.54
CA GLY A 109 16.77 5.81 -4.26
C GLY A 109 16.90 4.30 -4.46
N GLN A 110 18.05 3.81 -4.90
CA GLN A 110 18.31 2.37 -5.08
C GLN A 110 19.00 1.78 -3.83
N ILE A 111 18.41 0.72 -3.30
CA ILE A 111 19.09 -0.13 -2.30
C ILE A 111 20.07 -1.06 -3.02
N PRO A 112 21.31 -1.22 -2.53
CA PRO A 112 22.27 -2.14 -3.13
C PRO A 112 21.71 -3.54 -3.36
N GLN A 113 21.95 -4.10 -4.54
CA GLN A 113 21.48 -5.41 -4.99
C GLN A 113 19.96 -5.52 -5.18
N MET A 114 19.22 -4.41 -5.05
CA MET A 114 17.78 -4.37 -5.29
C MET A 114 17.48 -3.62 -6.60
N PRO A 115 16.28 -3.78 -7.18
CA PRO A 115 15.85 -3.00 -8.32
C PRO A 115 15.90 -1.49 -8.03
N LYS A 116 16.18 -0.69 -9.06
CA LYS A 116 16.15 0.78 -8.96
C LYS A 116 14.75 1.29 -8.57
N THR A 117 13.73 0.71 -9.16
CA THR A 117 12.32 1.06 -8.93
C THR A 117 11.47 -0.20 -8.84
N TYR A 118 10.34 -0.08 -8.16
CA TYR A 118 9.33 -1.13 -8.06
C TYR A 118 8.10 -0.68 -8.85
N THR A 119 7.77 -1.40 -9.92
CA THR A 119 6.66 -1.05 -10.81
C THR A 119 5.34 -1.56 -10.28
N THR A 120 4.31 -0.74 -10.42
CA THR A 120 2.92 -1.15 -10.20
C THR A 120 2.49 -2.16 -11.27
N ASP A 121 1.63 -3.12 -10.90
CA ASP A 121 1.06 -4.06 -11.86
C ASP A 121 0.39 -3.31 -13.02
N PRO A 122 0.82 -3.52 -14.28
CA PRO A 122 0.34 -2.74 -15.41
C PRO A 122 -1.14 -2.99 -15.72
N THR A 123 -1.67 -4.17 -15.37
CA THR A 123 -3.09 -4.51 -15.55
C THR A 123 -3.96 -3.73 -14.56
N LEU A 124 -3.52 -3.65 -13.32
CA LEU A 124 -4.21 -2.87 -12.29
C LEU A 124 -4.12 -1.38 -12.58
N LEU A 125 -2.94 -0.88 -12.96
CA LEU A 125 -2.76 0.52 -13.33
C LEU A 125 -3.72 0.92 -14.47
N LYS A 126 -3.81 0.10 -15.52
CA LYS A 126 -4.74 0.34 -16.63
C LYS A 126 -6.21 0.38 -16.18
N LYS A 127 -6.62 -0.47 -15.25
CA LYS A 127 -7.99 -0.48 -14.72
C LYS A 127 -8.34 0.79 -13.95
N THR A 128 -7.39 1.35 -13.19
CA THR A 128 -7.63 2.58 -12.41
C THR A 128 -7.72 3.84 -13.26
N MET A 129 -7.14 3.85 -14.46
CA MET A 129 -7.21 4.98 -15.39
C MET A 129 -8.55 5.08 -16.16
N HIS A 130 -9.44 4.12 -16.01
CA HIS A 130 -10.73 4.05 -16.71
C HIS A 130 -11.94 4.19 -15.76
N VAL A 131 -11.73 4.70 -14.54
CA VAL A 131 -12.80 4.95 -13.56
C VAL A 131 -13.24 6.40 -13.60
#